data_d4cdbfac478818f10869776887016b9a
#
_entry.id   d4cdbfac478818f10869776887016b9a
#
_cell.length_a   1.000
_cell.length_b   1.000
_cell.length_c   1.000
_cell.angle_alpha   90.00
_cell.angle_beta   90.00
_cell.angle_gamma   90.00
#
_symmetry.space_group_name_H-M   'P 1'
#
loop_
_entity.id
_entity.type
_entity.pdbx_description
1 polymer ?
#
loop_
_entity_poly.entity_id
_entity_poly.type
_entity_poly.pdbx_seq_one_letter_code
_entity_poly.pdbx_strand_id
1 'polypeptide(L)'
;MDYITSLVENIGIVKDILWIIFTLIATIVAVLTYKRARLTFLQPLRSEVVKRQIDEMIELLNFLNTDNLDEKIDYYNILLGNFEIKMDEIGFSDETVKKRVKYYEDMFVGTYITKDTFDENRYYPITPFFNPNKIKDKKTKTDFELLQEGIVKLHGIKITKQHSNYMNEFEKYLESPIIPTKIKEKLELIMKDINENITIKIPMIIKTVVLSVYEKQINNVSAIGIINLFSEIKKKHDEQIKDLRKEIRDYLKIDLEW
;
A
#
# COMPACT_ATOMS: atom_id res chain seq x y z
N MET A 1 -53.62 -17.49 73.44
CA MET A 1 -52.26 -17.03 73.07
C MET A 1 -51.88 -17.48 71.67
N ASP A 2 -52.32 -18.63 71.22
CA ASP A 2 -51.90 -19.20 69.88
C ASP A 2 -52.37 -18.43 68.66
N TYR A 3 -53.51 -17.72 68.76
CA TYR A 3 -54.03 -16.95 67.59
C TYR A 3 -53.19 -15.72 67.24
N ILE A 4 -52.64 -15.05 68.23
CA ILE A 4 -51.78 -13.86 68.03
C ILE A 4 -50.43 -14.26 67.43
N THR A 5 -49.87 -15.41 67.91
CA THR A 5 -48.61 -15.93 67.39
C THR A 5 -48.69 -16.37 65.92
N SER A 6 -49.82 -17.02 65.52
CA SER A 6 -50.10 -17.39 64.13
C SER A 6 -50.31 -16.19 63.21
N LEU A 7 -50.92 -15.10 63.72
CA LEU A 7 -51.10 -13.85 62.99
C LEU A 7 -49.76 -13.16 62.72
N VAL A 8 -48.87 -13.13 63.70
CA VAL A 8 -47.55 -12.51 63.55
C VAL A 8 -46.65 -13.31 62.57
N GLU A 9 -46.72 -14.64 62.61
CA GLU A 9 -46.01 -15.51 61.64
C GLU A 9 -46.50 -15.29 60.22
N ASN A 10 -47.82 -15.22 59.99
CA ASN A 10 -48.40 -14.94 58.67
C ASN A 10 -48.03 -13.56 58.13
N ILE A 11 -47.95 -12.53 58.99
CA ILE A 11 -47.54 -11.18 58.61
C ILE A 11 -46.03 -11.22 58.22
N GLY A 12 -45.20 -11.99 58.93
CA GLY A 12 -43.79 -12.20 58.58
C GLY A 12 -43.62 -12.80 57.19
N ILE A 13 -44.35 -13.86 56.88
CA ILE A 13 -44.31 -14.53 55.58
C ILE A 13 -44.76 -13.61 54.45
N VAL A 14 -45.83 -12.84 54.65
CA VAL A 14 -46.29 -11.88 53.66
C VAL A 14 -45.29 -10.77 53.40
N LYS A 15 -44.61 -10.26 54.45
CA LYS A 15 -43.54 -9.29 54.34
C LYS A 15 -42.36 -9.81 53.52
N ASP A 16 -41.95 -11.04 53.77
CA ASP A 16 -40.81 -11.65 53.08
C ASP A 16 -41.14 -11.91 51.60
N ILE A 17 -42.35 -12.37 51.30
CA ILE A 17 -42.80 -12.50 49.89
C ILE A 17 -42.81 -11.17 49.18
N LEU A 18 -43.32 -10.10 49.77
CA LEU A 18 -43.35 -8.79 49.22
C LEU A 18 -41.91 -8.28 48.98
N TRP A 19 -41.00 -8.50 49.90
CA TRP A 19 -39.60 -8.11 49.80
C TRP A 19 -38.93 -8.79 48.61
N ILE A 20 -39.15 -10.09 48.42
CA ILE A 20 -38.63 -10.87 47.28
C ILE A 20 -39.17 -10.29 45.97
N ILE A 21 -40.47 -10.03 45.88
CA ILE A 21 -41.13 -9.45 44.69
C ILE A 21 -40.53 -8.09 44.36
N PHE A 22 -40.39 -7.20 45.37
CA PHE A 22 -39.79 -5.87 45.13
C PHE A 22 -38.31 -5.99 44.70
N THR A 23 -37.55 -6.86 45.28
CA THR A 23 -36.13 -7.10 44.88
C THR A 23 -36.04 -7.61 43.45
N LEU A 24 -36.93 -8.52 43.06
CA LEU A 24 -36.99 -9.03 41.68
C LEU A 24 -37.34 -7.92 40.69
N ILE A 25 -38.34 -7.08 40.98
CA ILE A 25 -38.73 -5.97 40.13
C ILE A 25 -37.61 -4.94 40.04
N ALA A 26 -36.97 -4.58 41.15
CA ALA A 26 -35.84 -3.67 41.16
C ALA A 26 -34.66 -4.18 40.32
N THR A 27 -34.38 -5.48 40.40
CA THR A 27 -33.32 -6.11 39.60
C THR A 27 -33.64 -6.06 38.10
N ILE A 28 -34.88 -6.36 37.70
CA ILE A 28 -35.34 -6.29 36.31
C ILE A 28 -35.20 -4.83 35.79
N VAL A 29 -35.67 -3.85 36.55
CA VAL A 29 -35.59 -2.45 36.20
C VAL A 29 -34.15 -1.99 36.06
N ALA A 30 -33.25 -2.39 36.98
CA ALA A 30 -31.83 -2.09 36.94
C ALA A 30 -31.18 -2.65 35.66
N VAL A 31 -31.47 -3.91 35.31
CA VAL A 31 -30.93 -4.56 34.09
C VAL A 31 -31.46 -3.86 32.83
N LEU A 32 -32.74 -3.52 32.78
CA LEU A 32 -33.32 -2.81 31.64
C LEU A 32 -32.75 -1.39 31.48
N THR A 33 -32.61 -0.69 32.61
CA THR A 33 -32.01 0.64 32.62
C THR A 33 -30.56 0.61 32.19
N TYR A 34 -29.76 -0.37 32.65
CA TYR A 34 -28.39 -0.57 32.22
C TYR A 34 -28.29 -0.86 30.70
N LYS A 35 -29.15 -1.76 30.19
CA LYS A 35 -29.19 -2.02 28.73
C LYS A 35 -29.53 -0.78 27.92
N ARG A 36 -30.54 0.02 28.35
CA ARG A 36 -30.91 1.28 27.68
C ARG A 36 -29.77 2.30 27.74
N ALA A 37 -29.19 2.50 28.93
CA ALA A 37 -28.07 3.43 29.11
C ALA A 37 -26.90 3.05 28.20
N ARG A 38 -26.53 1.76 28.17
CA ARG A 38 -25.47 1.27 27.29
C ARG A 38 -25.74 1.55 25.81
N LEU A 39 -26.96 1.34 25.33
CA LEU A 39 -27.35 1.64 23.96
C LEU A 39 -27.28 3.16 23.68
N THR A 40 -27.80 3.98 24.59
CA THR A 40 -27.83 5.43 24.44
C THR A 40 -26.43 6.05 24.44
N PHE A 41 -25.49 5.54 25.27
CA PHE A 41 -24.12 6.03 25.30
C PHE A 41 -23.27 5.51 24.13
N LEU A 42 -23.52 4.31 23.64
CA LEU A 42 -22.73 3.73 22.55
C LEU A 42 -23.22 4.12 21.16
N GLN A 43 -24.48 4.50 20.99
CA GLN A 43 -25.02 4.93 19.70
C GLN A 43 -24.30 6.14 19.10
N PRO A 44 -24.05 7.24 19.83
CA PRO A 44 -23.33 8.40 19.27
C PRO A 44 -21.92 8.03 18.83
N LEU A 45 -21.19 7.25 19.63
CA LEU A 45 -19.84 6.80 19.31
C LEU A 45 -19.79 5.92 18.06
N ARG A 46 -20.76 4.98 17.93
CA ARG A 46 -20.89 4.15 16.73
C ARG A 46 -21.22 4.99 15.50
N SER A 47 -22.14 5.93 15.64
CA SER A 47 -22.52 6.83 14.54
C SER A 47 -21.34 7.67 14.08
N GLU A 48 -20.52 8.18 15.00
CA GLU A 48 -19.32 8.96 14.67
C GLU A 48 -18.26 8.11 13.96
N VAL A 49 -18.01 6.89 14.46
CA VAL A 49 -17.05 5.96 13.83
C VAL A 49 -17.52 5.59 12.42
N VAL A 50 -18.81 5.27 12.23
CA VAL A 50 -19.37 4.96 10.90
C VAL A 50 -19.29 6.18 9.98
N LYS A 51 -19.57 7.38 10.47
CA LYS A 51 -19.44 8.60 9.68
C LYS A 51 -18.00 8.80 9.21
N ARG A 52 -17.03 8.71 10.12
CA ARG A 52 -15.59 8.82 9.76
C ARG A 52 -15.16 7.75 8.75
N GLN A 53 -15.68 6.53 8.90
CA GLN A 53 -15.42 5.45 7.96
C GLN A 53 -15.96 5.77 6.56
N ILE A 54 -17.19 6.31 6.47
CA ILE A 54 -17.79 6.74 5.21
C ILE A 54 -16.97 7.87 4.59
N ASP A 55 -16.60 8.88 5.36
CA ASP A 55 -15.84 10.04 4.89
C ASP A 55 -14.48 9.57 4.31
N GLU A 56 -13.76 8.70 5.01
CA GLU A 56 -12.47 8.17 4.55
C GLU A 56 -12.59 7.26 3.31
N MET A 57 -13.68 6.51 3.21
CA MET A 57 -13.96 5.71 2.02
C MET A 57 -14.30 6.57 0.80
N ILE A 58 -14.95 7.72 1.00
CA ILE A 58 -15.19 8.71 -0.06
C ILE A 58 -13.88 9.36 -0.50
N GLU A 59 -13.00 9.71 0.44
CA GLU A 59 -11.66 10.22 0.14
C GLU A 59 -10.84 9.21 -0.67
N LEU A 60 -10.85 7.93 -0.26
CA LEU A 60 -10.21 6.85 -1.00
C LEU A 60 -10.78 6.71 -2.42
N LEU A 61 -12.12 6.76 -2.59
CA LEU A 61 -12.74 6.75 -3.90
C LEU A 61 -12.25 7.92 -4.78
N ASN A 62 -12.16 9.12 -4.22
CA ASN A 62 -11.67 10.30 -4.93
C ASN A 62 -10.19 10.14 -5.30
N PHE A 63 -9.37 9.62 -4.40
CA PHE A 63 -7.97 9.30 -4.67
C PHE A 63 -7.81 8.30 -5.82
N LEU A 64 -8.66 7.26 -5.86
CA LEU A 64 -8.68 6.24 -6.90
C LEU A 64 -9.38 6.68 -8.20
N ASN A 65 -10.13 7.78 -8.18
CA ASN A 65 -10.96 8.23 -9.31
C ASN A 65 -10.19 9.01 -10.39
N THR A 66 -8.91 8.83 -10.45
CA THR A 66 -8.05 9.47 -11.44
C THR A 66 -7.89 8.57 -12.64
N ASP A 67 -8.17 9.14 -13.82
CA ASP A 67 -8.30 8.41 -15.08
C ASP A 67 -6.98 7.77 -15.59
N ASN A 68 -5.83 8.15 -15.01
CA ASN A 68 -4.52 7.65 -15.41
C ASN A 68 -3.65 7.30 -14.19
N LEU A 69 -3.85 6.09 -13.65
CA LEU A 69 -3.03 5.58 -12.55
C LEU A 69 -1.55 5.49 -12.94
N ASP A 70 -1.27 5.08 -14.18
CA ASP A 70 0.10 4.95 -14.68
C ASP A 70 0.85 6.29 -14.69
N GLU A 71 0.15 7.38 -14.99
CA GLU A 71 0.73 8.73 -14.93
C GLU A 71 1.07 9.09 -13.47
N LYS A 72 0.26 8.67 -12.50
CA LYS A 72 0.54 8.94 -11.09
C LYS A 72 1.67 8.09 -10.54
N ILE A 73 1.74 6.80 -10.93
CA ILE A 73 2.84 5.92 -10.57
C ILE A 73 4.12 6.30 -11.32
N ASP A 74 3.98 6.98 -12.45
CA ASP A 74 5.09 7.52 -13.23
C ASP A 74 6.07 6.46 -13.78
N TYR A 75 5.53 5.29 -14.11
CA TYR A 75 6.33 4.18 -14.65
C TYR A 75 7.17 4.57 -15.86
N TYR A 76 6.64 5.43 -16.74
CA TYR A 76 7.33 5.86 -17.95
C TYR A 76 8.64 6.57 -17.63
N ASN A 77 8.60 7.57 -16.76
CA ASN A 77 9.81 8.32 -16.38
C ASN A 77 10.75 7.44 -15.52
N ILE A 78 10.21 6.55 -14.69
CA ILE A 78 11.02 5.58 -13.94
C ILE A 78 11.78 4.67 -14.90
N LEU A 79 11.12 4.08 -15.90
CA LEU A 79 11.78 3.20 -16.86
C LEU A 79 12.79 3.96 -17.71
N LEU A 80 12.36 5.03 -18.36
CA LEU A 80 13.18 5.75 -19.32
C LEU A 80 14.39 6.41 -18.64
N GLY A 81 14.18 7.03 -17.49
CA GLY A 81 15.28 7.66 -16.76
C GLY A 81 16.33 6.65 -16.27
N ASN A 82 15.90 5.49 -15.72
CA ASN A 82 16.84 4.46 -15.32
C ASN A 82 17.55 3.81 -16.51
N PHE A 83 16.87 3.67 -17.64
CA PHE A 83 17.49 3.18 -18.87
C PHE A 83 18.55 4.16 -19.37
N GLU A 84 18.25 5.46 -19.49
CA GLU A 84 19.20 6.47 -19.97
C GLU A 84 20.40 6.63 -19.02
N ILE A 85 20.19 6.59 -17.70
CA ILE A 85 21.30 6.58 -16.74
C ILE A 85 22.18 5.36 -16.96
N LYS A 86 21.58 4.18 -17.18
CA LYS A 86 22.36 2.96 -17.42
C LYS A 86 23.15 3.02 -18.71
N MET A 87 22.57 3.60 -19.77
CA MET A 87 23.28 3.81 -21.05
C MET A 87 24.45 4.77 -20.89
N ASP A 88 24.34 5.80 -20.07
CA ASP A 88 25.43 6.73 -19.76
C ASP A 88 26.54 6.04 -18.94
N GLU A 89 26.19 5.25 -17.91
CA GLU A 89 27.15 4.48 -17.08
C GLU A 89 28.04 3.54 -17.92
N ILE A 90 27.48 2.94 -18.97
CA ILE A 90 28.21 2.02 -19.85
C ILE A 90 28.87 2.71 -21.07
N GLY A 91 28.80 4.03 -21.14
CA GLY A 91 29.46 4.84 -22.18
C GLY A 91 28.73 4.90 -23.52
N PHE A 92 27.43 4.56 -23.59
CA PHE A 92 26.60 4.63 -24.79
C PHE A 92 25.72 5.89 -24.82
N SER A 93 26.24 7.01 -24.33
CA SER A 93 25.50 8.27 -24.28
C SER A 93 26.10 9.33 -25.22
N ASP A 94 25.26 10.02 -25.97
CA ASP A 94 25.58 11.26 -26.65
C ASP A 94 25.30 12.49 -25.75
N GLU A 95 25.63 13.69 -26.22
CA GLU A 95 25.37 14.93 -25.49
C GLU A 95 23.87 15.18 -25.18
N THR A 96 22.99 14.62 -26.00
CA THR A 96 21.54 14.76 -25.81
C THR A 96 21.07 13.86 -24.68
N VAL A 97 21.57 12.61 -24.65
CA VAL A 97 21.30 11.65 -23.55
C VAL A 97 21.83 12.18 -22.23
N LYS A 98 23.06 12.72 -22.20
CA LYS A 98 23.65 13.31 -20.98
C LYS A 98 22.81 14.44 -20.39
N LYS A 99 22.24 15.31 -21.25
CA LYS A 99 21.33 16.36 -20.79
C LYS A 99 20.04 15.78 -20.17
N ARG A 100 19.49 14.73 -20.79
CA ARG A 100 18.31 14.04 -20.23
C ARG A 100 18.61 13.29 -18.95
N VAL A 101 19.77 12.62 -18.86
CA VAL A 101 20.22 11.99 -17.62
C VAL A 101 20.24 12.97 -16.46
N LYS A 102 20.82 14.15 -16.65
CA LYS A 102 20.80 15.21 -15.63
C LYS A 102 19.37 15.61 -15.22
N TYR A 103 18.48 15.75 -16.19
CA TYR A 103 17.07 16.05 -15.92
C TYR A 103 16.40 14.94 -15.08
N TYR A 104 16.66 13.65 -15.39
CA TYR A 104 16.12 12.53 -14.62
C TYR A 104 16.74 12.44 -13.22
N GLU A 105 18.03 12.73 -13.08
CA GLU A 105 18.68 12.76 -11.76
C GLU A 105 18.03 13.78 -10.83
N ASP A 106 17.61 14.94 -11.34
CA ASP A 106 16.89 15.96 -10.59
C ASP A 106 15.45 15.53 -10.23
N MET A 107 14.85 14.64 -11.01
CA MET A 107 13.50 14.10 -10.74
C MET A 107 13.49 12.96 -9.71
N PHE A 108 14.59 12.25 -9.59
CA PHE A 108 14.66 11.07 -8.72
C PHE A 108 14.92 11.46 -7.27
N VAL A 109 14.18 10.82 -6.34
CA VAL A 109 14.28 11.11 -4.90
C VAL A 109 14.64 9.89 -4.06
N GLY A 110 14.65 8.69 -4.65
CA GLY A 110 14.92 7.45 -3.94
C GLY A 110 15.33 6.31 -4.90
N THR A 111 15.65 5.16 -4.32
CA THR A 111 16.06 3.98 -5.08
C THR A 111 15.47 2.72 -4.46
N TYR A 112 14.75 1.92 -5.25
CA TYR A 112 14.39 0.56 -4.88
C TYR A 112 15.56 -0.38 -5.17
N ILE A 113 15.89 -1.24 -4.20
CA ILE A 113 16.90 -2.28 -4.38
C ILE A 113 16.29 -3.41 -5.21
N THR A 114 16.97 -3.81 -6.28
CA THR A 114 16.53 -4.95 -7.11
C THR A 114 17.00 -6.27 -6.50
N LYS A 115 16.25 -7.36 -6.75
CA LYS A 115 16.64 -8.70 -6.23
C LYS A 115 18.03 -9.13 -6.64
N ASP A 116 18.55 -8.65 -7.77
CA ASP A 116 19.90 -9.00 -8.26
C ASP A 116 21.03 -8.33 -7.47
N THR A 117 20.73 -7.24 -6.78
CA THR A 117 21.68 -6.54 -5.90
C THR A 117 21.55 -6.98 -4.44
N PHE A 118 20.52 -7.77 -4.14
CA PHE A 118 20.31 -8.33 -2.82
C PHE A 118 21.21 -9.56 -2.62
N ASP A 119 22.41 -9.33 -2.17
CA ASP A 119 23.29 -10.38 -1.63
C ASP A 119 22.93 -10.56 -0.16
N GLU A 120 22.23 -11.65 0.17
CA GLU A 120 21.80 -11.96 1.55
C GLU A 120 22.97 -11.94 2.55
N ASN A 121 24.21 -12.14 2.07
CA ASN A 121 25.42 -12.10 2.87
C ASN A 121 25.96 -10.66 3.09
N ARG A 122 25.35 -9.63 2.49
CA ARG A 122 25.78 -8.23 2.58
C ARG A 122 24.81 -7.32 3.31
N TYR A 123 23.82 -7.88 3.99
CA TYR A 123 22.97 -7.07 4.86
C TYR A 123 23.77 -6.67 6.12
N TYR A 124 24.52 -5.57 6.00
CA TYR A 124 24.99 -4.89 7.19
C TYR A 124 23.87 -4.00 7.70
N PRO A 125 23.43 -4.16 8.97
CA PRO A 125 22.58 -3.16 9.57
C PRO A 125 23.28 -1.82 9.44
N ILE A 126 22.51 -0.76 9.11
CA ILE A 126 23.01 0.60 9.00
C ILE A 126 23.55 1.00 10.37
N THR A 127 24.81 0.66 10.65
CA THR A 127 25.55 1.22 11.75
C THR A 127 26.29 2.44 11.25
N PRO A 128 26.32 3.55 12.01
CA PRO A 128 26.85 4.84 11.55
C PRO A 128 28.37 4.90 11.40
N PHE A 129 29.05 3.75 11.31
CA PHE A 129 30.49 3.69 11.12
C PHE A 129 30.85 3.00 9.80
N PHE A 130 30.67 3.74 8.72
CA PHE A 130 31.26 3.40 7.44
C PHE A 130 32.75 3.71 7.48
N ASN A 131 33.60 2.71 7.60
CA ASN A 131 35.05 2.87 7.46
C ASN A 131 35.42 2.62 5.99
N PRO A 132 35.68 3.67 5.17
CA PRO A 132 35.94 3.54 3.75
C PRO A 132 37.26 2.79 3.44
N ASN A 133 38.13 2.57 4.44
CA ASN A 133 39.46 1.96 4.24
C ASN A 133 39.47 0.41 4.30
N LYS A 134 38.32 -0.25 4.47
CA LYS A 134 38.21 -1.73 4.52
C LYS A 134 37.79 -2.40 3.22
N ILE A 135 37.51 -1.64 2.16
CA ILE A 135 37.27 -2.21 0.83
C ILE A 135 38.60 -2.26 0.10
N LYS A 136 39.47 -3.20 0.50
CA LYS A 136 40.64 -3.56 -0.31
C LYS A 136 40.29 -4.70 -1.25
N ASP A 137 40.32 -4.35 -2.54
CA ASP A 137 40.77 -5.16 -3.67
C ASP A 137 40.18 -6.57 -3.89
N LYS A 138 38.91 -6.63 -4.30
CA LYS A 138 38.62 -7.46 -5.48
C LYS A 138 38.47 -6.48 -6.66
N LYS A 139 39.26 -6.67 -7.73
CA LYS A 139 39.08 -5.99 -9.01
C LYS A 139 37.64 -6.28 -9.43
N THR A 140 36.72 -5.40 -9.07
CA THR A 140 35.33 -5.46 -9.57
C THR A 140 35.42 -5.07 -11.03
N LYS A 141 35.01 -5.99 -11.91
CA LYS A 141 34.90 -5.71 -13.35
C LYS A 141 34.05 -4.45 -13.52
N THR A 142 34.46 -3.62 -14.45
CA THR A 142 33.65 -2.44 -14.83
C THR A 142 32.31 -2.87 -15.43
N ASP A 143 31.30 -2.03 -15.39
CA ASP A 143 30.00 -2.33 -15.99
C ASP A 143 30.11 -2.63 -17.49
N PHE A 144 31.08 -2.01 -18.17
CA PHE A 144 31.38 -2.28 -19.57
C PHE A 144 31.98 -3.68 -19.78
N GLU A 145 32.91 -4.11 -18.93
CA GLU A 145 33.48 -5.48 -18.99
C GLU A 145 32.43 -6.55 -18.73
N LEU A 146 31.48 -6.28 -17.81
CA LEU A 146 30.35 -7.16 -17.56
C LEU A 146 29.40 -7.22 -18.75
N LEU A 147 29.14 -6.06 -19.39
CA LEU A 147 28.33 -6.02 -20.59
C LEU A 147 28.91 -6.84 -21.74
N GLN A 148 30.26 -6.87 -21.91
CA GLN A 148 30.94 -7.72 -22.88
C GLN A 148 30.72 -9.22 -22.61
N GLU A 149 30.45 -9.58 -21.39
CA GLU A 149 30.10 -10.95 -20.95
C GLU A 149 28.58 -11.21 -21.02
N GLY A 150 27.78 -10.30 -21.56
CA GLY A 150 26.33 -10.40 -21.62
C GLY A 150 25.64 -10.14 -20.28
N ILE A 151 26.33 -9.50 -19.33
CA ILE A 151 25.81 -9.25 -18.00
C ILE A 151 25.51 -7.76 -17.81
N VAL A 152 24.26 -7.40 -17.56
CA VAL A 152 23.85 -6.04 -17.19
C VAL A 152 23.53 -6.00 -15.70
N LYS A 153 24.34 -5.27 -14.92
CA LYS A 153 24.07 -5.02 -13.50
C LYS A 153 23.28 -3.73 -13.32
N LEU A 154 22.22 -3.80 -12.52
CA LEU A 154 21.48 -2.65 -12.04
C LEU A 154 21.64 -2.59 -10.52
N HIS A 155 22.16 -1.49 -9.99
CA HIS A 155 22.35 -1.31 -8.55
C HIS A 155 21.04 -1.00 -7.81
N GLY A 156 20.01 -0.67 -8.56
CA GLY A 156 18.66 -0.38 -8.07
C GLY A 156 17.88 0.38 -9.13
N ILE A 157 16.61 0.60 -8.87
CA ILE A 157 15.74 1.42 -9.71
C ILE A 157 15.45 2.74 -8.98
N LYS A 158 15.91 3.83 -9.56
CA LYS A 158 15.63 5.17 -9.07
C LYS A 158 14.16 5.51 -9.32
N ILE A 159 13.52 6.13 -8.34
CA ILE A 159 12.08 6.48 -8.38
C ILE A 159 11.88 7.98 -8.37
N THR A 160 10.86 8.43 -9.06
CA THR A 160 10.50 9.85 -9.15
C THR A 160 9.82 10.35 -7.88
N LYS A 161 9.87 11.65 -7.65
CA LYS A 161 9.14 12.31 -6.56
C LYS A 161 7.63 12.07 -6.66
N GLN A 162 7.10 12.04 -7.87
CA GLN A 162 5.68 11.80 -8.13
C GLN A 162 5.28 10.40 -7.65
N HIS A 163 6.06 9.37 -8.01
CA HIS A 163 5.87 8.01 -7.52
C HIS A 163 5.90 7.95 -5.99
N SER A 164 6.94 8.51 -5.37
CA SER A 164 7.09 8.52 -3.92
C SER A 164 5.91 9.16 -3.22
N ASN A 165 5.44 10.31 -3.71
CA ASN A 165 4.27 10.99 -3.15
C ASN A 165 3.00 10.13 -3.27
N TYR A 166 2.79 9.51 -4.45
CA TYR A 166 1.63 8.64 -4.65
C TYR A 166 1.64 7.44 -3.71
N MET A 167 2.80 6.78 -3.55
CA MET A 167 2.92 5.63 -2.65
C MET A 167 2.70 6.02 -1.19
N ASN A 168 3.23 7.16 -0.75
CA ASN A 168 3.00 7.66 0.61
C ASN A 168 1.52 7.95 0.89
N GLU A 169 0.78 8.47 -0.10
CA GLU A 169 -0.67 8.64 0.05
C GLU A 169 -1.41 7.32 0.07
N PHE A 170 -0.99 6.35 -0.75
CA PHE A 170 -1.56 5.02 -0.78
C PHE A 170 -1.38 4.28 0.56
N GLU A 171 -0.18 4.39 1.17
CA GLU A 171 0.14 3.81 2.48
C GLU A 171 -0.75 4.35 3.60
N LYS A 172 -1.12 5.63 3.58
CA LYS A 172 -2.05 6.19 4.58
C LYS A 172 -3.36 5.42 4.67
N TYR A 173 -3.91 5.00 3.51
CA TYR A 173 -5.15 4.22 3.49
C TYR A 173 -4.94 2.78 3.98
N LEU A 174 -3.76 2.19 3.73
CA LEU A 174 -3.41 0.87 4.26
C LEU A 174 -3.26 0.87 5.78
N GLU A 175 -2.66 1.92 6.33
CA GLU A 175 -2.43 2.05 7.76
C GLU A 175 -3.68 2.49 8.53
N SER A 176 -4.67 3.07 7.85
CA SER A 176 -5.87 3.58 8.50
C SER A 176 -6.62 2.48 9.26
N PRO A 177 -6.89 2.63 10.57
CA PRO A 177 -7.62 1.64 11.35
C PRO A 177 -9.11 1.60 11.01
N ILE A 178 -9.61 2.58 10.24
CA ILE A 178 -11.04 2.77 9.96
C ILE A 178 -11.44 2.03 8.67
N ILE A 179 -10.53 1.89 7.72
CA ILE A 179 -10.80 1.19 6.45
C ILE A 179 -11.04 -0.30 6.69
N PRO A 180 -12.14 -0.88 6.12
CA PRO A 180 -12.46 -2.30 6.26
C PRO A 180 -11.34 -3.21 5.76
N THR A 181 -11.09 -4.32 6.46
CA THR A 181 -10.03 -5.29 6.13
C THR A 181 -10.10 -5.76 4.68
N LYS A 182 -11.31 -6.04 4.17
CA LYS A 182 -11.52 -6.49 2.79
C LYS A 182 -11.04 -5.48 1.74
N ILE A 183 -11.18 -4.19 2.03
CA ILE A 183 -10.69 -3.11 1.17
C ILE A 183 -9.16 -3.02 1.28
N LYS A 184 -8.61 -3.14 2.49
CA LYS A 184 -7.16 -3.16 2.71
C LYS A 184 -6.46 -4.31 1.97
N GLU A 185 -7.02 -5.51 2.02
CA GLU A 185 -6.49 -6.67 1.27
C GLU A 185 -6.36 -6.38 -0.23
N LYS A 186 -7.35 -5.70 -0.82
CA LYS A 186 -7.27 -5.28 -2.24
C LYS A 186 -6.24 -4.18 -2.47
N LEU A 187 -6.12 -3.22 -1.56
CA LEU A 187 -5.07 -2.19 -1.62
C LEU A 187 -3.68 -2.83 -1.54
N GLU A 188 -3.47 -3.79 -0.64
CA GLU A 188 -2.20 -4.53 -0.50
C GLU A 188 -1.83 -5.28 -1.79
N LEU A 189 -2.80 -5.89 -2.46
CA LEU A 189 -2.56 -6.56 -3.74
C LEU A 189 -2.11 -5.57 -4.82
N ILE A 190 -2.75 -4.40 -4.90
CA ILE A 190 -2.35 -3.36 -5.85
C ILE A 190 -0.94 -2.85 -5.54
N MET A 191 -0.65 -2.57 -4.26
CA MET A 191 0.68 -2.13 -3.83
C MET A 191 1.76 -3.18 -4.16
N LYS A 192 1.47 -4.45 -3.91
CA LYS A 192 2.37 -5.55 -4.26
C LYS A 192 2.65 -5.58 -5.76
N ASP A 193 1.63 -5.43 -6.60
CA ASP A 193 1.80 -5.41 -8.05
C ASP A 193 2.63 -4.21 -8.53
N ILE A 194 2.43 -3.02 -7.94
CA ILE A 194 3.24 -1.83 -8.22
C ILE A 194 4.71 -2.11 -7.87
N ASN A 195 4.96 -2.65 -6.68
CA ASN A 195 6.31 -2.98 -6.23
C ASN A 195 6.98 -4.05 -7.12
N GLU A 196 6.25 -5.09 -7.52
CA GLU A 196 6.75 -6.11 -8.47
C GLU A 196 7.08 -5.52 -9.84
N ASN A 197 6.27 -4.59 -10.33
CA ASN A 197 6.54 -3.92 -11.59
C ASN A 197 7.85 -3.12 -11.53
N ILE A 198 8.09 -2.39 -10.44
CA ILE A 198 9.29 -1.56 -10.29
C ILE A 198 10.53 -2.40 -9.98
N THR A 199 10.42 -3.41 -9.11
CA THR A 199 11.59 -4.15 -8.63
C THR A 199 11.96 -5.37 -9.49
N ILE A 200 11.07 -5.85 -10.33
CA ILE A 200 11.27 -7.04 -11.16
C ILE A 200 11.13 -6.73 -12.64
N LYS A 201 9.97 -6.21 -13.09
CA LYS A 201 9.68 -6.07 -14.52
C LYS A 201 10.49 -4.94 -15.17
N ILE A 202 10.52 -3.74 -14.56
CA ILE A 202 11.31 -2.62 -15.08
C ILE A 202 12.80 -2.99 -15.19
N PRO A 203 13.46 -3.57 -14.17
CA PRO A 203 14.82 -4.07 -14.29
C PRO A 203 15.03 -5.06 -15.43
N MET A 204 14.12 -6.04 -15.59
CA MET A 204 14.18 -7.00 -16.69
C MET A 204 14.19 -6.33 -18.05
N ILE A 205 13.33 -5.34 -18.24
CA ILE A 205 13.23 -4.63 -19.52
C ILE A 205 14.50 -3.84 -19.78
N ILE A 206 14.97 -3.07 -18.79
CA ILE A 206 16.19 -2.28 -18.93
C ILE A 206 17.36 -3.20 -19.34
N LYS A 207 17.54 -4.35 -18.67
CA LYS A 207 18.58 -5.32 -19.02
C LYS A 207 18.45 -5.83 -20.45
N THR A 208 17.24 -6.24 -20.84
CA THR A 208 16.98 -6.77 -22.19
C THR A 208 17.25 -5.71 -23.26
N VAL A 209 16.80 -4.48 -23.04
CA VAL A 209 16.98 -3.39 -24.01
C VAL A 209 18.45 -2.98 -24.10
N VAL A 210 19.16 -2.87 -22.99
CA VAL A 210 20.60 -2.55 -22.96
C VAL A 210 21.41 -3.60 -23.73
N LEU A 211 21.16 -4.91 -23.50
CA LEU A 211 21.84 -5.97 -24.23
C LEU A 211 21.52 -5.90 -25.73
N SER A 212 20.26 -5.70 -26.09
CA SER A 212 19.85 -5.62 -27.50
C SER A 212 20.48 -4.42 -28.22
N VAL A 213 20.64 -3.29 -27.56
CA VAL A 213 21.35 -2.12 -28.11
C VAL A 213 22.84 -2.43 -28.29
N TYR A 214 23.46 -3.07 -27.30
CA TYR A 214 24.86 -3.46 -27.36
C TYR A 214 25.14 -4.44 -28.49
N GLU A 215 24.33 -5.47 -28.66
CA GLU A 215 24.47 -6.48 -29.71
C GLU A 215 24.14 -5.95 -31.13
N LYS A 216 23.78 -4.68 -31.28
CA LYS A 216 23.33 -4.04 -32.53
C LYS A 216 22.13 -4.73 -33.19
N GLN A 217 21.40 -5.56 -32.45
CA GLN A 217 20.22 -6.26 -32.93
C GLN A 217 19.02 -5.35 -33.10
N ILE A 218 19.05 -4.16 -32.51
CA ILE A 218 17.95 -3.17 -32.59
C ILE A 218 18.54 -1.86 -33.07
N ASN A 219 18.40 -1.58 -34.36
CA ASN A 219 18.66 -0.24 -34.94
C ASN A 219 17.64 0.80 -34.50
N ASN A 220 16.52 0.35 -33.99
CA ASN A 220 15.51 1.15 -33.30
C ASN A 220 15.14 0.36 -32.05
N VAL A 221 15.52 0.85 -30.86
CA VAL A 221 14.89 0.40 -29.62
C VAL A 221 13.40 0.59 -29.85
N SER A 222 12.73 -0.50 -30.23
CA SER A 222 11.36 -0.36 -30.66
C SER A 222 10.60 0.04 -29.41
N ALA A 223 10.22 1.32 -29.35
CA ALA A 223 9.23 1.83 -28.42
C ALA A 223 8.04 0.87 -28.28
N ILE A 224 7.79 0.05 -29.30
CA ILE A 224 6.74 -0.96 -29.39
C ILE A 224 6.83 -2.02 -28.26
N GLY A 225 8.03 -2.56 -27.96
CA GLY A 225 8.15 -3.56 -26.88
C GLY A 225 7.94 -2.95 -25.51
N ILE A 226 8.42 -1.72 -25.31
CA ILE A 226 8.20 -0.94 -24.10
C ILE A 226 6.71 -0.57 -23.98
N ILE A 227 6.09 -0.09 -25.05
CA ILE A 227 4.67 0.27 -25.12
C ILE A 227 3.77 -0.94 -24.80
N ASN A 228 4.06 -2.11 -25.36
CA ASN A 228 3.26 -3.32 -25.11
C ASN A 228 3.28 -3.71 -23.63
N LEU A 229 4.45 -3.68 -22.99
CA LEU A 229 4.53 -3.98 -21.57
C LEU A 229 3.77 -2.98 -20.71
N PHE A 230 3.87 -1.69 -21.03
CA PHE A 230 3.08 -0.65 -20.34
C PHE A 230 1.59 -0.88 -20.52
N SER A 231 1.15 -1.30 -21.70
CA SER A 231 -0.26 -1.58 -21.95
C SER A 231 -0.79 -2.73 -21.10
N GLU A 232 0.01 -3.78 -20.88
CA GLU A 232 -0.35 -4.89 -19.99
C GLU A 232 -0.40 -4.49 -18.51
N ILE A 233 0.62 -3.75 -18.05
CA ILE A 233 0.65 -3.20 -16.68
C ILE A 233 -0.57 -2.30 -16.46
N LYS A 234 -0.84 -1.39 -17.39
CA LYS A 234 -1.97 -0.48 -17.32
C LYS A 234 -3.28 -1.23 -17.23
N LYS A 235 -3.54 -2.14 -18.16
CA LYS A 235 -4.79 -2.91 -18.19
C LYS A 235 -5.03 -3.65 -16.87
N LYS A 236 -4.01 -4.28 -16.31
CA LYS A 236 -4.12 -4.99 -15.03
C LYS A 236 -4.47 -4.03 -13.89
N HIS A 237 -3.80 -2.88 -13.81
CA HIS A 237 -4.07 -1.88 -12.77
C HIS A 237 -5.46 -1.26 -12.91
N ASP A 238 -5.88 -0.92 -14.13
CA ASP A 238 -7.21 -0.37 -14.39
C ASP A 238 -8.32 -1.36 -13.94
N GLU A 239 -8.15 -2.66 -14.20
CA GLU A 239 -9.06 -3.70 -13.74
C GLU A 239 -9.08 -3.78 -12.20
N GLN A 240 -7.94 -3.80 -11.54
CA GLN A 240 -7.83 -3.85 -10.08
C GLN A 240 -8.46 -2.62 -9.41
N ILE A 241 -8.18 -1.44 -9.94
CA ILE A 241 -8.76 -0.19 -9.42
C ILE A 241 -10.28 -0.16 -9.65
N LYS A 242 -10.75 -0.60 -10.81
CA LYS A 242 -12.18 -0.70 -11.10
C LYS A 242 -12.88 -1.63 -10.11
N ASP A 243 -12.30 -2.79 -9.85
CA ASP A 243 -12.84 -3.76 -8.88
C ASP A 243 -12.81 -3.22 -7.45
N LEU A 244 -11.76 -2.53 -7.06
CA LEU A 244 -11.67 -1.88 -5.76
C LEU A 244 -12.71 -0.78 -5.60
N ARG A 245 -12.88 0.08 -6.61
CA ARG A 245 -13.89 1.15 -6.61
C ARG A 245 -15.30 0.58 -6.52
N LYS A 246 -15.58 -0.52 -7.23
CA LYS A 246 -16.85 -1.23 -7.12
C LYS A 246 -17.07 -1.73 -5.69
N GLU A 247 -16.10 -2.39 -5.09
CA GLU A 247 -16.18 -2.89 -3.71
C GLU A 247 -16.46 -1.77 -2.70
N ILE A 248 -15.81 -0.60 -2.87
CA ILE A 248 -16.04 0.57 -2.01
C ILE A 248 -17.47 1.11 -2.18
N ARG A 249 -17.97 1.21 -3.42
CA ARG A 249 -19.35 1.66 -3.69
C ARG A 249 -20.36 0.69 -3.12
N ASP A 250 -20.18 -0.61 -3.31
CA ASP A 250 -21.03 -1.66 -2.73
C ASP A 250 -21.04 -1.56 -1.19
N TYR A 251 -19.87 -1.30 -0.59
CA TYR A 251 -19.77 -1.09 0.86
C TYR A 251 -20.55 0.15 1.33
N LEU A 252 -20.42 1.25 0.62
CA LEU A 252 -21.13 2.51 0.91
C LEU A 252 -22.60 2.49 0.48
N LYS A 253 -23.04 1.47 -0.27
CA LYS A 253 -24.37 1.36 -0.87
C LYS A 253 -24.76 2.60 -1.72
N ILE A 254 -23.78 3.17 -2.41
CA ILE A 254 -23.98 4.38 -3.24
C ILE A 254 -24.74 4.05 -4.52
N ASP A 255 -24.68 2.81 -5.00
CA ASP A 255 -25.36 2.35 -6.23
C ASP A 255 -26.77 1.78 -5.95
N LEU A 256 -27.35 1.98 -4.76
CA LEU A 256 -28.76 1.72 -4.54
C LEU A 256 -29.53 2.79 -5.32
N GLU A 257 -30.08 2.39 -6.44
CA GLU A 257 -30.98 3.17 -7.30
C GLU A 257 -31.96 3.99 -6.44
N TRP A 258 -31.90 5.30 -6.63
CA TRP A 258 -32.92 6.24 -6.15
C TRP A 258 -34.01 6.31 -7.19
#